data_934e2bd20473f936a13919a3221e69ab
#
_entry.id   934e2bd20473f936a13919a3221e69ab
#
_cell.length_a   1.000
_cell.length_b   1.000
_cell.length_c   1.000
_cell.angle_alpha   90.00
_cell.angle_beta   90.00
_cell.angle_gamma   90.00
#
_symmetry.space_group_name_H-M   'P 1'
#
loop_
_entity.id
_entity.type
_entity.pdbx_description
1 polymer ?
#
loop_
_entity_poly.entity_id
_entity_poly.type
_entity_poly.pdbx_seq_one_letter_code
_entity_poly.pdbx_strand_id
1 'polypeptide(L)'
;MFSYWEKESYFAKQQIIIIGAGFVGLWSAIALAEQHPTYKITILDKGILPTGASTKNAGFSCFGSPTELLNDAEMNGENTMWQMVEKRYKGIAKIHATINPNLIQYSNSGGYECLDTEDTIKVNNKLAWLNKGIKYLTNKAETFTYCNNKLQQLGLQNFAGLISNSLEGALQPALLLQQLTQKAQSLGIQIIYNSGVSTIENNNNVVTLYTTNNIKLCTERVLVCTNGFVSTLLPQIAVMPCRGQVCITEPISNLALNGCFHYKQGYYYFRNVGERILIGGARNTDWQNENTDELVVTDSIQNALQLFLQKHFVTTTPITIAMQWSGIMGFTNNHTPIVKEVTRNIYCAVGMNGMGVALAPIIADEVAALMK
;
A
#
# COMPACT_ATOMS: atom_id res chain seq x y z
N MET A 1 1.44 -33.95 -15.20
CA MET A 1 0.51 -34.96 -14.65
C MET A 1 0.49 -34.80 -13.13
N PHE A 2 -0.71 -34.77 -12.51
CA PHE A 2 -0.86 -34.67 -11.04
C PHE A 2 -1.10 -36.04 -10.44
N SER A 3 -0.51 -36.30 -9.27
CA SER A 3 -0.77 -37.49 -8.49
C SER A 3 -2.17 -37.44 -7.86
N TYR A 4 -2.64 -38.59 -7.35
CA TYR A 4 -3.89 -38.66 -6.59
C TYR A 4 -3.85 -37.73 -5.36
N TRP A 5 -2.73 -37.72 -4.64
CA TRP A 5 -2.56 -36.90 -3.45
C TRP A 5 -2.61 -35.41 -3.72
N GLU A 6 -2.00 -34.95 -4.81
CA GLU A 6 -2.06 -33.54 -5.23
C GLU A 6 -3.50 -33.11 -5.55
N LYS A 7 -4.27 -33.99 -6.22
CA LYS A 7 -5.68 -33.72 -6.56
C LYS A 7 -6.58 -33.65 -5.34
N GLU A 8 -6.36 -34.55 -4.35
CA GLU A 8 -7.17 -34.62 -3.12
C GLU A 8 -6.78 -33.56 -2.08
N SER A 9 -5.64 -32.90 -2.25
CA SER A 9 -5.15 -31.85 -1.33
C SER A 9 -5.09 -30.48 -2.00
N TYR A 10 -4.05 -30.23 -2.80
CA TYR A 10 -3.76 -28.92 -3.37
C TYR A 10 -4.81 -28.43 -4.36
N PHE A 11 -5.40 -29.36 -5.12
CA PHE A 11 -6.34 -29.06 -6.20
C PHE A 11 -7.78 -29.53 -5.88
N ALA A 12 -8.02 -29.98 -4.66
CA ALA A 12 -9.38 -30.28 -4.20
C ALA A 12 -10.26 -29.02 -4.22
N LYS A 13 -11.58 -29.19 -4.34
CA LYS A 13 -12.52 -28.06 -4.32
C LYS A 13 -12.36 -27.26 -3.03
N GLN A 14 -12.18 -25.95 -3.19
CA GLN A 14 -12.06 -24.99 -2.10
C GLN A 14 -13.40 -24.28 -1.83
N GLN A 15 -13.62 -23.75 -0.64
CA GLN A 15 -14.72 -22.82 -0.39
C GLN A 15 -14.39 -21.44 -0.98
N ILE A 16 -13.15 -20.99 -0.82
CA ILE A 16 -12.74 -19.69 -1.30
C ILE A 16 -11.37 -19.79 -1.98
N ILE A 17 -11.28 -19.22 -3.18
CA ILE A 17 -9.99 -18.93 -3.82
C ILE A 17 -9.80 -17.42 -3.88
N ILE A 18 -8.62 -16.96 -3.42
CA ILE A 18 -8.20 -15.55 -3.46
C ILE A 18 -7.12 -15.41 -4.52
N ILE A 19 -7.27 -14.42 -5.41
CA ILE A 19 -6.30 -14.15 -6.48
C ILE A 19 -5.46 -12.94 -6.10
N GLY A 20 -4.18 -13.18 -5.83
CA GLY A 20 -3.18 -12.21 -5.39
C GLY A 20 -2.80 -12.39 -3.91
N ALA A 21 -1.53 -12.73 -3.65
CA ALA A 21 -0.94 -12.87 -2.32
C ALA A 21 -0.30 -11.56 -1.78
N GLY A 22 -0.80 -10.40 -2.25
CA GLY A 22 -0.43 -9.09 -1.69
C GLY A 22 -1.07 -8.83 -0.32
N PHE A 23 -0.85 -7.65 0.25
CA PHE A 23 -1.39 -7.29 1.56
C PHE A 23 -2.90 -7.53 1.66
N VAL A 24 -3.68 -7.07 0.67
CA VAL A 24 -5.14 -7.22 0.70
C VAL A 24 -5.56 -8.69 0.69
N GLY A 25 -4.95 -9.50 -0.19
CA GLY A 25 -5.28 -10.94 -0.28
C GLY A 25 -4.91 -11.70 0.99
N LEU A 26 -3.73 -11.48 1.55
CA LEU A 26 -3.29 -12.13 2.79
C LEU A 26 -4.14 -11.71 3.99
N TRP A 27 -4.37 -10.41 4.20
CA TRP A 27 -5.24 -9.93 5.28
C TRP A 27 -6.67 -10.46 5.14
N SER A 28 -7.22 -10.48 3.91
CA SER A 28 -8.56 -11.01 3.65
C SER A 28 -8.65 -12.51 3.95
N ALA A 29 -7.63 -13.27 3.54
CA ALA A 29 -7.59 -14.70 3.84
C ALA A 29 -7.53 -14.97 5.36
N ILE A 30 -6.70 -14.21 6.09
CA ILE A 30 -6.59 -14.29 7.55
C ILE A 30 -7.95 -13.96 8.20
N ALA A 31 -8.58 -12.83 7.82
CA ALA A 31 -9.84 -12.41 8.38
C ALA A 31 -10.98 -13.43 8.11
N LEU A 32 -11.03 -14.00 6.91
CA LEU A 32 -11.98 -15.04 6.54
C LEU A 32 -11.75 -16.34 7.33
N ALA A 33 -10.49 -16.78 7.49
CA ALA A 33 -10.17 -17.98 8.24
C ALA A 33 -10.43 -17.81 9.76
N GLU A 34 -10.19 -16.63 10.33
CA GLU A 34 -10.49 -16.33 11.73
C GLU A 34 -12.01 -16.30 11.99
N GLN A 35 -12.83 -15.83 11.05
CA GLN A 35 -14.30 -15.85 11.16
C GLN A 35 -14.90 -17.22 10.84
N HIS A 36 -14.30 -17.97 9.93
CA HIS A 36 -14.79 -19.26 9.44
C HIS A 36 -13.66 -20.31 9.46
N PRO A 37 -13.30 -20.85 10.63
CA PRO A 37 -12.14 -21.75 10.79
C PRO A 37 -12.24 -23.06 9.99
N THR A 38 -13.42 -23.43 9.51
CA THR A 38 -13.65 -24.64 8.70
C THR A 38 -13.50 -24.42 7.20
N TYR A 39 -13.36 -23.16 6.76
CA TYR A 39 -13.23 -22.88 5.33
C TYR A 39 -11.86 -23.29 4.79
N LYS A 40 -11.88 -24.01 3.69
CA LYS A 40 -10.67 -24.26 2.89
C LYS A 40 -10.41 -23.07 2.00
N ILE A 41 -9.36 -22.34 2.29
CA ILE A 41 -8.97 -21.12 1.57
C ILE A 41 -7.65 -21.35 0.87
N THR A 42 -7.61 -21.05 -0.42
CA THR A 42 -6.38 -21.07 -1.23
C THR A 42 -6.13 -19.68 -1.82
N ILE A 43 -4.89 -19.20 -1.71
CA ILE A 43 -4.42 -17.99 -2.40
C ILE A 43 -3.60 -18.41 -3.61
N LEU A 44 -3.89 -17.82 -4.77
CA LEU A 44 -3.11 -17.98 -5.99
C LEU A 44 -2.34 -16.69 -6.29
N ASP A 45 -1.05 -16.79 -6.57
CA ASP A 45 -0.26 -15.64 -7.03
C ASP A 45 0.49 -15.98 -8.32
N LYS A 46 0.59 -14.98 -9.22
CA LYS A 46 1.25 -15.17 -10.53
C LYS A 46 2.77 -15.26 -10.44
N GLY A 47 3.36 -14.64 -9.41
CA GLY A 47 4.82 -14.58 -9.23
C GLY A 47 5.37 -15.74 -8.43
N ILE A 48 6.70 -15.89 -8.44
CA ILE A 48 7.43 -16.77 -7.52
C ILE A 48 7.35 -16.28 -6.07
N LEU A 49 7.07 -15.01 -5.92
CA LEU A 49 6.71 -14.30 -4.69
C LEU A 49 5.75 -13.17 -5.09
N PRO A 50 5.01 -12.55 -4.16
CA PRO A 50 4.14 -11.44 -4.49
C PRO A 50 4.95 -10.25 -5.01
N THR A 51 4.88 -9.99 -6.31
CA THR A 51 5.65 -8.95 -7.02
C THR A 51 4.86 -7.66 -7.25
N GLY A 52 3.65 -7.57 -6.72
CA GLY A 52 2.82 -6.36 -6.79
C GLY A 52 3.29 -5.23 -5.88
N ALA A 53 2.46 -4.20 -5.71
CA ALA A 53 2.76 -3.02 -4.90
C ALA A 53 3.16 -3.32 -3.44
N SER A 54 2.78 -4.48 -2.90
CA SER A 54 3.05 -4.85 -1.50
C SER A 54 4.54 -5.01 -1.17
N THR A 55 5.38 -5.37 -2.14
CA THR A 55 6.84 -5.50 -1.96
C THR A 55 7.62 -4.34 -2.60
N LYS A 56 6.94 -3.42 -3.29
CA LYS A 56 7.55 -2.33 -4.07
C LYS A 56 7.37 -0.95 -3.42
N ASN A 57 6.57 -0.84 -2.34
CA ASN A 57 6.30 0.42 -1.66
C ASN A 57 7.44 0.85 -0.73
N ALA A 58 7.39 2.10 -0.27
CA ALA A 58 8.42 2.69 0.59
C ALA A 58 8.33 2.28 2.08
N GLY A 59 7.30 1.54 2.48
CA GLY A 59 7.13 1.07 3.86
C GLY A 59 6.68 2.14 4.84
N PHE A 60 5.87 3.10 4.41
CA PHE A 60 5.27 4.09 5.29
C PHE A 60 4.07 3.48 6.03
N SER A 61 4.08 3.65 7.34
CA SER A 61 2.95 3.39 8.23
C SER A 61 2.31 4.73 8.57
N CYS A 62 1.49 5.25 7.63
CA CYS A 62 0.94 6.61 7.67
C CYS A 62 -0.56 6.61 7.36
N PHE A 63 -1.25 7.66 7.82
CA PHE A 63 -2.68 7.82 7.58
C PHE A 63 -3.03 9.09 6.78
N GLY A 64 -2.02 9.87 6.40
CA GLY A 64 -2.13 11.04 5.52
C GLY A 64 -1.51 12.30 6.10
N SER A 65 -0.82 13.04 5.25
CA SER A 65 -0.22 14.33 5.60
C SER A 65 -1.24 15.49 5.44
N PRO A 66 -1.03 16.64 6.09
CA PRO A 66 -1.95 17.77 6.01
C PRO A 66 -2.39 18.16 4.61
N THR A 67 -1.48 18.30 3.64
CA THR A 67 -1.89 18.72 2.28
C THR A 67 -2.60 17.61 1.52
N GLU A 68 -2.27 16.32 1.74
CA GLU A 68 -3.03 15.19 1.20
C GLU A 68 -4.46 15.20 1.71
N LEU A 69 -4.67 15.38 3.03
CA LEU A 69 -5.99 15.41 3.63
C LEU A 69 -6.83 16.60 3.13
N LEU A 70 -6.23 17.76 2.98
CA LEU A 70 -6.91 18.92 2.42
C LEU A 70 -7.34 18.69 0.96
N ASN A 71 -6.47 18.08 0.17
CA ASN A 71 -6.78 17.71 -1.21
C ASN A 71 -7.89 16.63 -1.29
N ASP A 72 -7.81 15.59 -0.44
CA ASP A 72 -8.85 14.55 -0.36
C ASP A 72 -10.21 15.16 0.03
N ALA A 73 -10.24 16.14 0.95
CA ALA A 73 -11.46 16.84 1.35
C ALA A 73 -12.04 17.70 0.22
N GLU A 74 -11.18 18.38 -0.55
CA GLU A 74 -11.60 19.16 -1.72
C GLU A 74 -12.17 18.29 -2.84
N MET A 75 -11.56 17.14 -3.10
CA MET A 75 -11.98 16.23 -4.19
C MET A 75 -13.22 15.40 -3.84
N ASN A 76 -13.31 14.89 -2.61
CA ASN A 76 -14.27 13.85 -2.24
C ASN A 76 -15.21 14.26 -1.10
N GLY A 77 -15.04 15.46 -0.55
CA GLY A 77 -15.77 15.95 0.60
C GLY A 77 -15.17 15.51 1.95
N GLU A 78 -15.40 16.33 2.96
CA GLU A 78 -14.82 16.15 4.31
C GLU A 78 -15.17 14.80 4.95
N ASN A 79 -16.44 14.36 4.81
CA ASN A 79 -16.89 13.10 5.42
C ASN A 79 -16.13 11.90 4.84
N THR A 80 -15.95 11.83 3.52
CA THR A 80 -15.22 10.76 2.85
C THR A 80 -13.76 10.76 3.29
N MET A 81 -13.13 11.94 3.32
CA MET A 81 -11.75 12.10 3.78
C MET A 81 -11.60 11.57 5.23
N TRP A 82 -12.45 11.97 6.18
CA TRP A 82 -12.36 11.50 7.57
C TRP A 82 -12.59 10.00 7.72
N GLN A 83 -13.51 9.41 6.95
CA GLN A 83 -13.69 7.96 6.92
C GLN A 83 -12.44 7.24 6.44
N MET A 84 -11.74 7.78 5.43
CA MET A 84 -10.49 7.19 4.95
C MET A 84 -9.35 7.32 5.95
N VAL A 85 -9.22 8.47 6.62
CA VAL A 85 -8.26 8.67 7.73
C VAL A 85 -8.49 7.65 8.84
N GLU A 86 -9.76 7.48 9.25
CA GLU A 86 -10.14 6.50 10.27
C GLU A 86 -9.75 5.08 9.89
N LYS A 87 -10.05 4.66 8.65
CA LYS A 87 -9.68 3.33 8.14
C LYS A 87 -8.16 3.14 8.15
N ARG A 88 -7.40 4.13 7.65
CA ARG A 88 -5.93 4.10 7.64
C ARG A 88 -5.36 4.02 9.06
N TYR A 89 -5.84 4.84 9.99
CA TYR A 89 -5.39 4.86 11.38
C TYR A 89 -5.69 3.53 12.10
N LYS A 90 -6.92 3.02 11.98
CA LYS A 90 -7.32 1.71 12.55
C LYS A 90 -6.52 0.56 11.92
N GLY A 91 -6.23 0.63 10.63
CA GLY A 91 -5.44 -0.39 9.95
C GLY A 91 -4.01 -0.46 10.46
N ILE A 92 -3.36 0.69 10.71
CA ILE A 92 -2.05 0.75 11.35
C ILE A 92 -2.11 0.12 12.75
N ALA A 93 -3.10 0.48 13.55
CA ALA A 93 -3.29 -0.12 14.87
C ALA A 93 -3.46 -1.65 14.80
N LYS A 94 -4.22 -2.15 13.81
CA LYS A 94 -4.41 -3.58 13.58
C LYS A 94 -3.12 -4.29 13.15
N ILE A 95 -2.26 -3.67 12.34
CA ILE A 95 -0.93 -4.22 12.03
C ILE A 95 -0.15 -4.46 13.31
N HIS A 96 -0.05 -3.45 14.19
CA HIS A 96 0.69 -3.54 15.45
C HIS A 96 0.09 -4.53 16.45
N ALA A 97 -1.24 -4.68 16.46
CA ALA A 97 -1.92 -5.67 17.30
C ALA A 97 -1.73 -7.11 16.81
N THR A 98 -1.50 -7.31 15.51
CA THR A 98 -1.45 -8.63 14.88
C THR A 98 -0.02 -9.14 14.69
N ILE A 99 0.91 -8.26 14.35
CA ILE A 99 2.29 -8.59 14.01
C ILE A 99 3.23 -7.87 14.99
N ASN A 100 4.18 -8.61 15.56
CA ASN A 100 5.20 -8.00 16.42
C ASN A 100 6.01 -6.97 15.62
N PRO A 101 6.06 -5.69 16.07
CA PRO A 101 6.75 -4.62 15.37
C PRO A 101 8.23 -4.91 15.06
N ASN A 102 8.92 -5.64 15.94
CA ASN A 102 10.33 -5.99 15.73
C ASN A 102 10.53 -6.91 14.51
N LEU A 103 9.56 -7.80 14.23
CA LEU A 103 9.65 -8.74 13.10
C LEU A 103 9.49 -8.05 11.74
N ILE A 104 8.93 -6.85 11.72
CA ILE A 104 8.72 -6.03 10.51
C ILE A 104 9.63 -4.80 10.48
N GLN A 105 10.61 -4.75 11.39
CA GLN A 105 11.53 -3.62 11.55
C GLN A 105 10.77 -2.28 11.64
N TYR A 106 9.68 -2.26 12.40
CA TYR A 106 8.92 -1.04 12.59
C TYR A 106 9.72 -0.03 13.40
N SER A 107 9.76 1.20 12.90
CA SER A 107 10.36 2.35 13.57
C SER A 107 9.31 3.44 13.77
N ASN A 108 9.08 3.83 15.01
CA ASN A 108 8.24 4.98 15.36
C ASN A 108 9.03 6.29 15.21
N SER A 109 9.59 6.52 14.03
CA SER A 109 10.44 7.67 13.73
C SER A 109 9.68 8.96 13.43
N GLY A 110 8.34 8.89 13.40
CA GLY A 110 7.45 9.99 13.05
C GLY A 110 7.25 10.16 11.55
N GLY A 111 6.13 10.79 11.22
CA GLY A 111 5.82 11.32 9.90
C GLY A 111 6.10 12.82 9.84
N TYR A 112 6.47 13.29 8.69
CA TYR A 112 6.72 14.71 8.42
C TYR A 112 6.12 15.10 7.07
N GLU A 113 5.65 16.33 6.97
CA GLU A 113 5.37 16.94 5.68
C GLU A 113 6.22 18.18 5.47
N CYS A 114 7.01 18.14 4.41
CA CYS A 114 7.75 19.30 3.92
C CYS A 114 6.81 20.19 3.09
N LEU A 115 6.84 21.49 3.33
CA LEU A 115 5.95 22.45 2.67
C LEU A 115 6.75 23.46 1.87
N ASP A 116 6.23 23.87 0.72
CA ASP A 116 6.65 25.12 0.09
C ASP A 116 5.83 26.30 0.64
N THR A 117 6.04 27.48 0.05
CA THR A 117 5.38 28.71 0.52
C THR A 117 3.85 28.66 0.36
N GLU A 118 3.37 28.11 -0.77
CA GLU A 118 1.94 28.01 -1.08
C GLU A 118 1.25 27.01 -0.14
N ASP A 119 1.83 25.82 -0.01
CA ASP A 119 1.32 24.78 0.89
C ASP A 119 1.33 25.25 2.35
N THR A 120 2.36 26.03 2.77
CA THR A 120 2.43 26.59 4.12
C THR A 120 1.23 27.53 4.40
N ILE A 121 0.88 28.39 3.45
CA ILE A 121 -0.29 29.29 3.59
C ILE A 121 -1.58 28.49 3.68
N LYS A 122 -1.76 27.50 2.78
CA LYS A 122 -2.95 26.64 2.75
C LYS A 122 -3.12 25.89 4.07
N VAL A 123 -2.05 25.28 4.57
CA VAL A 123 -2.08 24.49 5.80
C VAL A 123 -2.28 25.38 7.03
N ASN A 124 -1.63 26.54 7.14
CA ASN A 124 -1.80 27.47 8.26
C ASN A 124 -3.28 27.80 8.50
N ASN A 125 -4.04 28.02 7.45
CA ASN A 125 -5.47 28.35 7.53
C ASN A 125 -6.35 27.19 8.00
N LYS A 126 -5.86 25.94 7.93
CA LYS A 126 -6.64 24.73 8.16
C LYS A 126 -6.07 23.80 9.24
N LEU A 127 -4.88 24.05 9.77
CA LEU A 127 -4.21 23.15 10.71
C LEU A 127 -5.03 22.90 11.98
N ALA A 128 -5.64 23.96 12.54
CA ALA A 128 -6.51 23.82 13.71
C ALA A 128 -7.75 22.97 13.42
N TRP A 129 -8.33 23.11 12.22
CA TRP A 129 -9.46 22.29 11.77
C TRP A 129 -9.06 20.83 11.59
N LEU A 130 -7.91 20.55 10.98
CA LEU A 130 -7.36 19.19 10.83
C LEU A 130 -7.15 18.55 12.21
N ASN A 131 -6.47 19.24 13.13
CA ASN A 131 -6.22 18.74 14.49
C ASN A 131 -7.50 18.49 15.26
N LYS A 132 -8.50 19.39 15.15
CA LYS A 132 -9.82 19.21 15.76
C LYS A 132 -10.53 17.96 15.21
N GLY A 133 -10.51 17.77 13.89
CA GLY A 133 -11.17 16.63 13.22
C GLY A 133 -10.54 15.29 13.58
N ILE A 134 -9.21 15.21 13.68
CA ILE A 134 -8.51 13.95 13.95
C ILE A 134 -8.44 13.59 15.45
N LYS A 135 -8.70 14.56 16.34
CA LYS A 135 -8.61 14.36 17.79
C LYS A 135 -9.44 13.19 18.30
N TYR A 136 -10.62 12.95 17.74
CA TYR A 136 -11.50 11.86 18.15
C TYR A 136 -10.90 10.46 17.88
N LEU A 137 -10.01 10.34 16.87
CA LEU A 137 -9.30 9.11 16.55
C LEU A 137 -8.04 8.92 17.39
N THR A 138 -7.26 10.00 17.54
CA THR A 138 -5.91 9.94 18.09
C THR A 138 -5.85 10.20 19.58
N ASN A 139 -6.93 10.76 20.14
CA ASN A 139 -7.01 11.28 21.51
C ASN A 139 -5.92 12.31 21.83
N LYS A 140 -5.35 12.98 20.81
CA LYS A 140 -4.36 14.05 20.93
C LYS A 140 -4.96 15.37 20.52
N ALA A 141 -4.68 16.41 21.29
CA ALA A 141 -5.12 17.77 20.97
C ALA A 141 -4.47 18.28 19.68
N GLU A 142 -3.20 17.97 19.49
CA GLU A 142 -2.38 18.33 18.34
C GLU A 142 -1.67 17.10 17.79
N THR A 143 -2.17 16.58 16.67
CA THR A 143 -1.56 15.50 15.93
C THR A 143 -0.51 16.05 14.96
N PHE A 144 -0.84 17.15 14.30
CA PHE A 144 0.03 17.85 13.36
C PHE A 144 0.57 19.11 14.01
N THR A 145 1.90 19.25 14.08
CA THR A 145 2.58 20.39 14.69
C THR A 145 3.72 20.90 13.84
N TYR A 146 3.85 22.24 13.73
CA TYR A 146 5.00 22.82 13.05
C TYR A 146 6.30 22.56 13.81
N CYS A 147 7.34 22.20 13.08
CA CYS A 147 8.67 21.90 13.61
C CYS A 147 9.80 22.38 12.67
N ASN A 148 9.66 23.60 12.12
CA ASN A 148 10.59 24.16 11.14
C ASN A 148 12.05 24.16 11.60
N ASN A 149 12.30 24.28 12.91
CA ASN A 149 13.64 24.22 13.51
C ASN A 149 14.34 22.87 13.31
N LYS A 150 13.59 21.81 12.98
CA LYS A 150 14.14 20.48 12.67
C LYS A 150 14.69 20.36 11.24
N LEU A 151 14.32 21.25 10.30
CA LEU A 151 14.77 21.14 8.90
C LEU A 151 16.29 20.98 8.81
N GLN A 152 17.03 21.92 9.43
CA GLN A 152 18.49 21.87 9.42
C GLN A 152 19.05 20.64 10.17
N GLN A 153 18.43 20.26 11.28
CA GLN A 153 18.84 19.09 12.07
C GLN A 153 18.67 17.78 11.31
N LEU A 154 17.71 17.72 10.39
CA LEU A 154 17.41 16.57 9.53
C LEU A 154 18.18 16.60 8.21
N GLY A 155 19.08 17.59 8.02
CA GLY A 155 19.82 17.75 6.77
C GLY A 155 18.96 18.18 5.58
N LEU A 156 17.85 18.88 5.83
CA LEU A 156 16.92 19.33 4.82
C LEU A 156 17.04 20.84 4.55
N GLN A 157 16.86 21.23 3.29
CA GLN A 157 16.91 22.63 2.84
C GLN A 157 15.88 22.93 1.77
N ASN A 158 15.66 24.22 1.48
CA ASN A 158 14.76 24.72 0.43
C ASN A 158 13.30 24.32 0.63
N PHE A 159 12.85 24.20 1.88
CA PHE A 159 11.46 24.07 2.28
C PHE A 159 11.04 25.31 3.09
N ALA A 160 9.79 25.76 2.92
CA ALA A 160 9.24 26.90 3.67
C ALA A 160 8.67 26.47 5.02
N GLY A 161 8.34 25.19 5.20
CA GLY A 161 7.81 24.66 6.45
C GLY A 161 8.01 23.16 6.59
N LEU A 162 7.91 22.71 7.85
CA LEU A 162 7.91 21.30 8.22
C LEU A 162 6.85 21.07 9.29
N ILE A 163 5.96 20.12 9.05
CA ILE A 163 4.97 19.66 10.01
C ILE A 163 5.30 18.22 10.42
N SER A 164 5.21 17.93 11.71
CA SER A 164 5.42 16.57 12.23
C SER A 164 4.12 15.92 12.65
N ASN A 165 4.07 14.59 12.55
CA ASN A 165 3.06 13.70 13.09
C ASN A 165 3.75 12.53 13.82
N SER A 166 3.66 12.52 15.15
CA SER A 166 4.33 11.51 15.98
C SER A 166 3.67 10.12 16.00
N LEU A 167 2.56 9.95 15.29
CA LEU A 167 1.78 8.70 15.25
C LEU A 167 2.11 7.85 14.02
N GLU A 168 2.98 8.33 13.16
CA GLU A 168 3.41 7.65 11.96
C GLU A 168 4.84 7.09 12.10
N GLY A 169 5.18 6.19 11.22
CA GLY A 169 6.49 5.56 11.22
C GLY A 169 6.76 4.76 9.96
N ALA A 170 7.82 4.00 10.01
CA ALA A 170 8.28 3.18 8.90
C ALA A 170 8.31 1.70 9.26
N LEU A 171 8.13 0.85 8.27
CA LEU A 171 8.30 -0.59 8.38
C LEU A 171 9.01 -1.14 7.12
N GLN A 172 9.44 -2.39 7.20
CA GLN A 172 9.99 -3.11 6.04
C GLN A 172 8.87 -3.93 5.37
N PRO A 173 8.41 -3.53 4.17
CA PRO A 173 7.21 -4.09 3.56
C PRO A 173 7.29 -5.59 3.25
N ALA A 174 8.45 -6.07 2.82
CA ALA A 174 8.63 -7.49 2.51
C ALA A 174 8.62 -8.33 3.79
N LEU A 175 9.14 -7.84 4.92
CA LEU A 175 9.03 -8.52 6.19
C LEU A 175 7.57 -8.57 6.69
N LEU A 176 6.81 -7.48 6.53
CA LEU A 176 5.37 -7.50 6.83
C LEU A 176 4.66 -8.57 6.00
N LEU A 177 4.96 -8.65 4.70
CA LEU A 177 4.37 -9.66 3.82
C LEU A 177 4.74 -11.07 4.25
N GLN A 178 6.00 -11.31 4.63
CA GLN A 178 6.46 -12.61 5.14
C GLN A 178 5.73 -13.01 6.42
N GLN A 179 5.57 -12.08 7.38
CA GLN A 179 4.83 -12.36 8.63
C GLN A 179 3.36 -12.67 8.36
N LEU A 180 2.72 -11.95 7.44
CA LEU A 180 1.35 -12.24 7.03
C LEU A 180 1.24 -13.60 6.33
N THR A 181 2.22 -13.97 5.50
CA THR A 181 2.30 -15.29 4.86
C THR A 181 2.38 -16.41 5.90
N GLN A 182 3.28 -16.27 6.88
CA GLN A 182 3.43 -17.23 7.97
C GLN A 182 2.14 -17.37 8.80
N LYS A 183 1.50 -16.22 9.14
CA LYS A 183 0.23 -16.22 9.85
C LYS A 183 -0.87 -16.89 9.03
N ALA A 184 -1.00 -16.59 7.74
CA ALA A 184 -1.97 -17.24 6.87
C ALA A 184 -1.77 -18.78 6.83
N GLN A 185 -0.53 -19.23 6.64
CA GLN A 185 -0.20 -20.67 6.65
C GLN A 185 -0.48 -21.34 7.98
N SER A 186 -0.24 -20.66 9.11
CA SER A 186 -0.56 -21.19 10.45
C SER A 186 -2.07 -21.38 10.70
N LEU A 187 -2.91 -20.67 9.94
CA LEU A 187 -4.37 -20.83 9.92
C LEU A 187 -4.85 -21.87 8.90
N GLY A 188 -3.94 -22.64 8.29
CA GLY A 188 -4.26 -23.65 7.29
C GLY A 188 -4.56 -23.10 5.89
N ILE A 189 -4.31 -21.83 5.63
CA ILE A 189 -4.49 -21.23 4.31
C ILE A 189 -3.37 -21.71 3.39
N GLN A 190 -3.74 -22.26 2.26
CA GLN A 190 -2.83 -22.68 1.21
C GLN A 190 -2.44 -21.52 0.33
N ILE A 191 -1.15 -21.41 -0.03
CA ILE A 191 -0.68 -20.40 -0.97
C ILE A 191 0.08 -21.10 -2.10
N ILE A 192 -0.36 -20.88 -3.34
CA ILE A 192 0.24 -21.46 -4.54
C ILE A 192 0.80 -20.33 -5.41
N TYR A 193 2.10 -20.26 -5.48
CA TYR A 193 2.84 -19.34 -6.33
C TYR A 193 2.99 -19.86 -7.76
N ASN A 194 3.46 -19.03 -8.68
CA ASN A 194 3.54 -19.33 -10.12
C ASN A 194 2.20 -19.79 -10.71
N SER A 195 1.08 -19.31 -10.18
CA SER A 195 -0.27 -19.75 -10.53
C SER A 195 -1.15 -18.55 -10.88
N GLY A 196 -0.71 -17.77 -11.87
CA GLY A 196 -1.50 -16.67 -12.42
C GLY A 196 -2.82 -17.18 -12.97
N VAL A 197 -3.92 -16.51 -12.63
CA VAL A 197 -5.25 -16.80 -13.17
C VAL A 197 -5.42 -16.04 -14.49
N SER A 198 -5.84 -16.75 -15.53
CA SER A 198 -6.12 -16.19 -16.86
C SER A 198 -7.62 -15.97 -17.09
N THR A 199 -8.48 -16.83 -16.52
CA THR A 199 -9.91 -16.77 -16.77
C THR A 199 -10.69 -17.21 -15.53
N ILE A 200 -11.85 -16.57 -15.33
CA ILE A 200 -12.83 -16.92 -14.30
C ILE A 200 -14.15 -17.21 -15.00
N GLU A 201 -14.69 -18.41 -14.83
CA GLU A 201 -15.99 -18.81 -15.32
C GLU A 201 -16.94 -19.07 -14.15
N ASN A 202 -18.16 -18.56 -14.22
CA ASN A 202 -19.19 -18.78 -13.19
C ASN A 202 -20.33 -19.64 -13.76
N ASN A 203 -20.42 -20.86 -13.30
CA ASN A 203 -21.43 -21.84 -13.71
C ASN A 203 -22.31 -22.20 -12.51
N ASN A 204 -23.38 -21.44 -12.32
CA ASN A 204 -24.53 -21.71 -11.40
C ASN A 204 -24.22 -21.90 -9.90
N ASN A 205 -23.19 -22.13 -9.34
CA ASN A 205 -22.80 -22.20 -7.91
C ASN A 205 -21.35 -22.70 -7.75
N VAL A 206 -20.68 -22.90 -8.88
CA VAL A 206 -19.27 -23.29 -8.89
C VAL A 206 -18.53 -22.31 -9.77
N VAL A 207 -17.56 -21.64 -9.19
CA VAL A 207 -16.65 -20.79 -9.95
C VAL A 207 -15.46 -21.63 -10.38
N THR A 208 -15.16 -21.61 -11.66
CA THR A 208 -14.02 -22.31 -12.25
C THR A 208 -12.95 -21.29 -12.62
N LEU A 209 -11.72 -21.56 -12.20
CA LEU A 209 -10.56 -20.75 -12.51
C LEU A 209 -9.63 -21.54 -13.44
N TYR A 210 -9.07 -20.87 -14.44
CA TYR A 210 -8.01 -21.38 -15.27
C TYR A 210 -6.74 -20.59 -15.01
N THR A 211 -5.67 -21.29 -14.73
CA THR A 211 -4.37 -20.65 -14.53
C THR A 211 -3.58 -20.56 -15.84
N THR A 212 -2.60 -19.67 -15.88
CA THR A 212 -1.66 -19.56 -17.01
C THR A 212 -0.88 -20.85 -17.26
N ASN A 213 -0.80 -21.75 -16.28
CA ASN A 213 -0.17 -23.06 -16.38
C ASN A 213 -1.17 -24.18 -16.75
N ASN A 214 -2.35 -23.81 -17.28
CA ASN A 214 -3.42 -24.75 -17.70
C ASN A 214 -3.96 -25.63 -16.56
N ILE A 215 -3.91 -25.16 -15.32
CA ILE A 215 -4.53 -25.85 -14.19
C ILE A 215 -5.96 -25.33 -14.05
N LYS A 216 -6.92 -26.25 -13.94
CA LYS A 216 -8.32 -25.98 -13.65
C LYS A 216 -8.56 -26.14 -12.15
N LEU A 217 -9.12 -25.12 -11.51
CA LEU A 217 -9.50 -25.13 -10.10
C LEU A 217 -10.98 -24.77 -9.96
N CYS A 218 -11.66 -25.43 -9.01
CA CYS A 218 -13.06 -25.18 -8.72
C CYS A 218 -13.23 -24.68 -7.28
N THR A 219 -14.08 -23.68 -7.10
CA THR A 219 -14.37 -23.09 -5.79
C THR A 219 -15.84 -22.64 -5.70
N GLU A 220 -16.31 -22.37 -4.49
CA GLU A 220 -17.63 -21.79 -4.28
C GLU A 220 -17.61 -20.28 -4.50
N ARG A 221 -16.55 -19.60 -4.06
CA ARG A 221 -16.40 -18.14 -4.12
C ARG A 221 -14.98 -17.75 -4.53
N VAL A 222 -14.87 -16.65 -5.23
CA VAL A 222 -13.58 -16.06 -5.65
C VAL A 222 -13.48 -14.62 -5.14
N LEU A 223 -12.34 -14.27 -4.59
CA LEU A 223 -11.98 -12.90 -4.26
C LEU A 223 -10.80 -12.44 -5.13
N VAL A 224 -10.96 -11.39 -5.90
CA VAL A 224 -9.91 -10.80 -6.75
C VAL A 224 -9.25 -9.65 -6.00
N CYS A 225 -7.95 -9.81 -5.67
CA CYS A 225 -7.11 -8.85 -4.96
C CYS A 225 -5.89 -8.39 -5.78
N THR A 226 -6.06 -8.29 -7.11
CA THR A 226 -4.98 -8.00 -8.06
C THR A 226 -4.69 -6.51 -8.24
N ASN A 227 -5.38 -5.64 -7.48
CA ASN A 227 -5.20 -4.18 -7.43
C ASN A 227 -5.16 -3.54 -8.84
N GLY A 228 -4.04 -2.91 -9.25
CA GLY A 228 -3.89 -2.28 -10.56
C GLY A 228 -4.02 -3.22 -11.76
N PHE A 229 -3.95 -4.53 -11.56
CA PHE A 229 -4.12 -5.54 -12.61
C PHE A 229 -5.54 -6.14 -12.69
N VAL A 230 -6.51 -5.57 -11.97
CA VAL A 230 -7.87 -6.15 -11.86
C VAL A 230 -8.59 -6.22 -13.20
N SER A 231 -8.36 -5.27 -14.10
CA SER A 231 -9.01 -5.21 -15.42
C SER A 231 -8.73 -6.43 -16.30
N THR A 232 -7.61 -7.12 -16.08
CA THR A 232 -7.30 -8.38 -16.78
C THR A 232 -8.33 -9.48 -16.52
N LEU A 233 -8.89 -9.54 -15.29
CA LEU A 233 -9.87 -10.55 -14.89
C LEU A 233 -11.29 -10.00 -14.80
N LEU A 234 -11.43 -8.74 -14.43
CA LEU A 234 -12.70 -8.04 -14.21
C LEU A 234 -12.69 -6.69 -14.93
N PRO A 235 -12.83 -6.65 -16.25
CA PRO A 235 -12.71 -5.41 -17.05
C PRO A 235 -13.76 -4.35 -16.71
N GLN A 236 -14.88 -4.73 -16.08
CA GLN A 236 -15.91 -3.82 -15.61
C GLN A 236 -15.56 -3.07 -14.32
N ILE A 237 -14.43 -3.40 -13.68
CA ILE A 237 -13.97 -2.72 -12.47
C ILE A 237 -13.00 -1.59 -12.85
N ALA A 238 -13.48 -0.37 -12.65
CA ALA A 238 -12.74 0.85 -13.02
C ALA A 238 -11.62 1.15 -12.01
N VAL A 239 -10.47 0.53 -12.22
CA VAL A 239 -9.22 0.83 -11.51
C VAL A 239 -8.14 1.13 -12.54
N MET A 240 -7.54 2.29 -12.43
CA MET A 240 -6.45 2.71 -13.29
C MET A 240 -5.12 2.20 -12.72
N PRO A 241 -4.36 1.41 -13.48
CA PRO A 241 -3.00 1.06 -13.10
C PRO A 241 -2.11 2.31 -13.18
N CYS A 242 -1.33 2.52 -12.13
CA CYS A 242 -0.41 3.65 -12.07
C CYS A 242 0.93 3.17 -11.56
N ARG A 243 1.96 3.40 -12.35
CA ARG A 243 3.34 3.09 -11.97
C ARG A 243 3.85 4.09 -10.95
N GLY A 244 4.39 3.62 -9.84
CA GLY A 244 5.19 4.39 -8.90
C GLY A 244 6.63 3.96 -9.00
N GLN A 245 7.55 4.92 -9.05
CA GLN A 245 8.98 4.64 -9.12
C GLN A 245 9.69 5.09 -7.85
N VAL A 246 10.71 4.34 -7.49
CA VAL A 246 11.50 4.53 -6.27
C VAL A 246 12.97 4.36 -6.59
N CYS A 247 13.81 5.10 -5.88
CA CYS A 247 15.25 4.81 -5.82
C CYS A 247 15.75 4.84 -4.37
N ILE A 248 16.89 4.21 -4.16
CA ILE A 248 17.62 4.22 -2.89
C ILE A 248 19.07 4.58 -3.16
N THR A 249 19.63 5.41 -2.29
CA THR A 249 21.02 5.90 -2.42
C THR A 249 22.03 4.86 -1.94
N GLU A 250 23.30 5.03 -2.30
CA GLU A 250 24.41 4.47 -1.53
C GLU A 250 24.39 5.00 -0.10
N PRO A 251 25.07 4.33 0.86
CA PRO A 251 25.17 4.83 2.23
C PRO A 251 25.76 6.24 2.26
N ILE A 252 25.17 7.10 3.06
CA ILE A 252 25.62 8.49 3.28
C ILE A 252 26.12 8.58 4.72
N SER A 253 27.42 8.81 4.88
CA SER A 253 28.03 8.91 6.20
C SER A 253 27.38 10.02 7.03
N ASN A 254 27.00 9.71 8.27
CA ASN A 254 26.35 10.64 9.19
C ASN A 254 25.03 11.21 8.67
N LEU A 255 24.25 10.43 7.95
CA LEU A 255 22.93 10.83 7.48
C LEU A 255 22.05 11.27 8.66
N ALA A 256 21.69 12.53 8.70
CA ALA A 256 20.87 13.11 9.76
C ALA A 256 19.36 12.83 9.59
N LEU A 257 18.94 12.43 8.38
CA LEU A 257 17.54 12.15 8.06
C LEU A 257 16.99 11.00 8.92
N ASN A 258 15.87 11.25 9.61
CA ASN A 258 15.17 10.23 10.39
C ASN A 258 13.66 10.48 10.36
N GLY A 259 12.88 9.53 9.83
CA GLY A 259 11.43 9.64 9.70
C GLY A 259 10.91 9.39 8.29
N CYS A 260 9.60 9.49 8.16
CA CYS A 260 8.87 9.39 6.89
C CYS A 260 8.44 10.79 6.45
N PHE A 261 8.77 11.17 5.24
CA PHE A 261 8.55 12.53 4.74
C PHE A 261 7.65 12.51 3.51
N HIS A 262 6.68 13.41 3.48
CA HIS A 262 5.82 13.72 2.35
C HIS A 262 6.11 15.12 1.83
N TYR A 263 5.88 15.35 0.54
CA TYR A 263 5.96 16.66 -0.08
C TYR A 263 5.02 16.73 -1.27
N LYS A 264 4.40 17.90 -1.48
CA LYS A 264 3.47 18.13 -2.59
C LYS A 264 2.35 17.08 -2.63
N GLN A 265 1.52 17.04 -1.57
CA GLN A 265 0.37 16.12 -1.49
C GLN A 265 0.76 14.65 -1.66
N GLY A 266 1.96 14.25 -1.18
CA GLY A 266 2.47 12.89 -1.31
C GLY A 266 3.02 12.51 -2.68
N TYR A 267 3.12 13.47 -3.63
CA TYR A 267 3.76 13.21 -4.92
C TYR A 267 5.26 12.97 -4.83
N TYR A 268 5.91 13.41 -3.75
CA TYR A 268 7.23 12.96 -3.35
C TYR A 268 7.15 12.44 -1.93
N TYR A 269 7.78 11.30 -1.71
CA TYR A 269 7.88 10.68 -0.40
C TYR A 269 9.27 10.09 -0.21
N PHE A 270 9.86 10.31 0.96
CA PHE A 270 11.20 9.84 1.24
C PHE A 270 11.39 9.51 2.72
N ARG A 271 12.33 8.63 3.01
CA ARG A 271 12.72 8.26 4.37
C ARG A 271 14.16 7.77 4.43
N ASN A 272 14.71 7.65 5.62
CA ASN A 272 15.94 6.90 5.83
C ASN A 272 15.68 5.38 5.85
N VAL A 273 16.67 4.61 5.36
CA VAL A 273 16.81 3.17 5.52
C VAL A 273 18.23 2.91 5.98
N GLY A 274 18.45 2.86 7.30
CA GLY A 274 19.80 2.99 7.86
C GLY A 274 20.43 4.30 7.42
N GLU A 275 21.64 4.25 6.86
CA GLU A 275 22.36 5.40 6.32
C GLU A 275 22.04 5.73 4.86
N ARG A 276 20.93 5.23 4.31
CA ARG A 276 20.51 5.48 2.92
C ARG A 276 19.24 6.31 2.90
N ILE A 277 19.05 7.08 1.83
CA ILE A 277 17.79 7.75 1.53
C ILE A 277 17.04 6.90 0.51
N LEU A 278 15.84 6.49 0.88
CA LEU A 278 14.86 5.93 -0.05
C LEU A 278 13.91 7.05 -0.44
N ILE A 279 13.74 7.27 -1.74
CA ILE A 279 12.82 8.28 -2.27
C ILE A 279 11.99 7.71 -3.42
N GLY A 280 10.73 8.08 -3.48
CA GLY A 280 9.84 7.75 -4.59
C GLY A 280 8.88 8.87 -4.91
N GLY A 281 8.12 8.68 -5.98
CA GLY A 281 7.11 9.63 -6.43
C GLY A 281 7.42 10.27 -7.77
N ALA A 282 7.32 11.60 -7.86
CA ALA A 282 7.50 12.41 -9.08
C ALA A 282 6.54 12.06 -10.23
N ARG A 283 5.53 11.19 -10.02
CA ARG A 283 4.59 10.76 -11.05
C ARG A 283 3.83 11.92 -11.70
N ASN A 284 3.60 13.00 -10.95
CA ASN A 284 2.96 14.21 -11.43
C ASN A 284 3.78 14.96 -12.50
N THR A 285 5.04 14.63 -12.69
CA THR A 285 5.88 15.22 -13.77
C THR A 285 5.70 14.51 -15.11
N ASP A 286 5.11 13.31 -15.12
CA ASP A 286 4.92 12.50 -16.34
C ASP A 286 3.67 11.61 -16.25
N TRP A 287 2.51 12.22 -15.97
CA TRP A 287 1.25 11.52 -15.76
C TRP A 287 0.87 10.52 -16.85
N GLN A 288 1.06 10.90 -18.11
CA GLN A 288 0.61 10.08 -19.23
C GLN A 288 1.36 8.76 -19.31
N ASN A 289 2.69 8.80 -19.13
CA ASN A 289 3.53 7.61 -19.20
C ASN A 289 3.49 6.78 -17.92
N GLU A 290 3.12 7.38 -16.78
CA GLU A 290 3.02 6.66 -15.52
C GLU A 290 1.62 6.03 -15.28
N ASN A 291 0.63 6.25 -16.14
CA ASN A 291 -0.65 5.55 -16.16
C ASN A 291 -0.53 4.25 -16.97
N THR A 292 0.19 3.28 -16.43
CA THR A 292 0.53 2.03 -17.09
C THR A 292 0.68 0.89 -16.07
N ASP A 293 0.58 -0.35 -16.54
CA ASP A 293 0.87 -1.56 -15.76
C ASP A 293 2.26 -2.17 -16.07
N GLU A 294 3.07 -1.48 -16.87
CA GLU A 294 4.43 -1.90 -17.19
C GLU A 294 5.39 -1.65 -16.02
N LEU A 295 6.10 -2.70 -15.60
CA LEU A 295 7.07 -2.68 -14.50
C LEU A 295 8.48 -2.29 -15.02
N VAL A 296 8.63 -1.05 -15.40
CA VAL A 296 9.92 -0.47 -15.86
C VAL A 296 10.23 0.81 -15.07
N VAL A 297 11.48 1.22 -15.04
CA VAL A 297 11.91 2.55 -14.59
C VAL A 297 12.13 3.44 -15.81
N THR A 298 11.87 4.74 -15.67
CA THR A 298 12.03 5.74 -16.75
C THR A 298 12.99 6.83 -16.33
N ASP A 299 13.79 7.30 -17.27
CA ASP A 299 14.75 8.39 -17.03
C ASP A 299 14.05 9.68 -16.59
N SER A 300 12.86 9.96 -17.12
CA SER A 300 12.05 11.13 -16.73
C SER A 300 11.83 11.19 -15.21
N ILE A 301 11.30 10.11 -14.63
CA ILE A 301 11.02 10.06 -13.20
C ILE A 301 12.30 9.95 -12.38
N GLN A 302 13.25 9.13 -12.80
CA GLN A 302 14.49 8.94 -12.03
C GLN A 302 15.34 10.21 -11.97
N ASN A 303 15.39 10.99 -13.07
CA ASN A 303 16.04 12.30 -13.07
C ASN A 303 15.31 13.30 -12.17
N ALA A 304 13.97 13.30 -12.16
CA ALA A 304 13.20 14.16 -11.25
C ALA A 304 13.48 13.83 -9.78
N LEU A 305 13.59 12.55 -9.41
CA LEU A 305 13.96 12.12 -8.06
C LEU A 305 15.39 12.52 -7.69
N GLN A 306 16.35 12.40 -8.62
CA GLN A 306 17.74 12.80 -8.39
C GLN A 306 17.87 14.33 -8.21
N LEU A 307 17.18 15.11 -9.05
CA LEU A 307 17.12 16.57 -8.92
C LEU A 307 16.51 17.00 -7.58
N PHE A 308 15.48 16.27 -7.11
CA PHE A 308 14.90 16.51 -5.79
C PHE A 308 15.94 16.30 -4.69
N LEU A 309 16.69 15.18 -4.73
CA LEU A 309 17.73 14.88 -3.75
C LEU A 309 18.80 15.98 -3.75
N GLN A 310 19.30 16.39 -4.91
CA GLN A 310 20.32 17.45 -5.03
C GLN A 310 19.82 18.80 -4.51
N LYS A 311 18.56 19.12 -4.71
CA LYS A 311 17.97 20.39 -4.31
C LYS A 311 17.69 20.46 -2.81
N HIS A 312 17.23 19.37 -2.21
CA HIS A 312 16.61 19.42 -0.89
C HIS A 312 17.42 18.79 0.24
N PHE A 313 18.53 18.10 -0.06
CA PHE A 313 19.37 17.49 0.96
C PHE A 313 20.73 18.20 1.07
N VAL A 314 21.16 18.39 2.31
CA VAL A 314 22.52 18.89 2.62
C VAL A 314 23.41 17.68 2.86
N THR A 315 24.35 17.44 1.97
CA THR A 315 25.31 16.34 2.09
C THR A 315 26.74 16.83 1.81
N THR A 316 27.70 16.23 2.47
CA THR A 316 29.13 16.54 2.27
C THR A 316 29.72 15.87 1.04
N THR A 317 29.05 14.83 0.53
CA THR A 317 29.44 14.06 -0.65
C THR A 317 28.29 14.01 -1.65
N PRO A 318 28.57 13.86 -2.95
CA PRO A 318 27.53 13.66 -3.96
C PRO A 318 26.66 12.46 -3.63
N ILE A 319 25.33 12.61 -3.80
CA ILE A 319 24.40 11.52 -3.61
C ILE A 319 24.42 10.60 -4.83
N THR A 320 24.76 9.33 -4.61
CA THR A 320 24.79 8.28 -5.65
C THR A 320 23.63 7.32 -5.46
N ILE A 321 22.97 6.93 -6.52
CA ILE A 321 21.87 5.96 -6.51
C ILE A 321 22.43 4.55 -6.58
N ALA A 322 22.05 3.71 -5.62
CA ALA A 322 22.43 2.29 -5.55
C ALA A 322 21.46 1.39 -6.32
N MET A 323 20.15 1.68 -6.25
CA MET A 323 19.13 0.85 -6.86
C MET A 323 17.89 1.67 -7.20
N GLN A 324 17.19 1.23 -8.26
CA GLN A 324 15.92 1.81 -8.73
C GLN A 324 14.93 0.67 -9.00
N TRP A 325 13.65 0.91 -8.74
CA TRP A 325 12.59 -0.04 -9.08
C TRP A 325 11.26 0.67 -9.27
N SER A 326 10.28 -0.07 -9.80
CA SER A 326 8.92 0.39 -9.96
C SER A 326 7.92 -0.59 -9.37
N GLY A 327 6.71 -0.11 -9.10
CA GLY A 327 5.58 -0.92 -8.67
C GLY A 327 4.27 -0.37 -9.24
N ILE A 328 3.29 -1.23 -9.48
CA ILE A 328 2.01 -0.83 -10.02
C ILE A 328 0.99 -0.69 -8.91
N MET A 329 0.49 0.52 -8.73
CA MET A 329 -0.61 0.85 -7.84
C MET A 329 -1.94 0.77 -8.61
N GLY A 330 -3.05 0.68 -7.89
CA GLY A 330 -4.40 0.79 -8.45
C GLY A 330 -5.08 2.03 -7.91
N PHE A 331 -5.51 2.92 -8.79
CA PHE A 331 -6.23 4.14 -8.45
C PHE A 331 -7.67 4.07 -8.91
N THR A 332 -8.59 4.52 -8.07
CA THR A 332 -9.99 4.75 -8.38
C THR A 332 -10.25 6.24 -8.57
N ASN A 333 -11.30 6.59 -9.30
CA ASN A 333 -11.60 8.00 -9.60
C ASN A 333 -11.85 8.87 -8.35
N ASN A 334 -12.37 8.26 -7.29
CA ASN A 334 -12.71 8.96 -6.03
C ASN A 334 -11.75 8.64 -4.88
N HIS A 335 -10.58 8.06 -5.18
CA HIS A 335 -9.58 7.63 -4.21
C HIS A 335 -10.11 6.75 -3.06
N THR A 336 -11.22 6.04 -3.28
CA THR A 336 -11.75 5.07 -2.30
C THR A 336 -11.59 3.64 -2.82
N PRO A 337 -11.23 2.67 -1.96
CA PRO A 337 -11.16 1.27 -2.36
C PRO A 337 -12.51 0.73 -2.85
N ILE A 338 -12.46 -0.22 -3.79
CA ILE A 338 -13.62 -0.95 -4.26
C ILE A 338 -13.65 -2.31 -3.56
N VAL A 339 -14.67 -2.53 -2.72
CA VAL A 339 -14.95 -3.81 -2.07
C VAL A 339 -16.40 -4.16 -2.37
N LYS A 340 -16.61 -5.15 -3.24
CA LYS A 340 -17.98 -5.54 -3.63
C LYS A 340 -18.06 -6.93 -4.23
N GLU A 341 -19.25 -7.50 -4.24
CA GLU A 341 -19.62 -8.59 -5.14
C GLU A 341 -19.79 -8.02 -6.56
N VAL A 342 -19.06 -8.55 -7.51
CA VAL A 342 -19.05 -8.09 -8.91
C VAL A 342 -20.13 -8.82 -9.72
N THR A 343 -20.17 -10.12 -9.56
CA THR A 343 -21.22 -11.03 -10.00
C THR A 343 -21.37 -12.10 -8.93
N ARG A 344 -22.43 -12.87 -8.95
CA ARG A 344 -22.69 -13.90 -7.95
C ARG A 344 -21.44 -14.75 -7.68
N ASN A 345 -21.00 -14.84 -6.43
CA ASN A 345 -19.84 -15.58 -5.96
C ASN A 345 -18.46 -15.07 -6.44
N ILE A 346 -18.40 -13.94 -7.15
CA ILE A 346 -17.15 -13.29 -7.56
C ILE A 346 -17.07 -11.91 -6.92
N TYR A 347 -16.09 -11.72 -6.08
CA TYR A 347 -15.84 -10.51 -5.28
C TYR A 347 -14.54 -9.85 -5.69
N CYS A 348 -14.40 -8.57 -5.41
CA CYS A 348 -13.14 -7.87 -5.56
C CYS A 348 -12.84 -6.96 -4.37
N ALA A 349 -11.55 -6.80 -4.07
CA ALA A 349 -11.02 -5.83 -3.10
C ALA A 349 -9.75 -5.19 -3.70
N VAL A 350 -9.90 -4.02 -4.30
CA VAL A 350 -8.90 -3.37 -5.15
C VAL A 350 -8.95 -1.85 -5.02
N GLY A 351 -7.99 -1.14 -5.62
CA GLY A 351 -7.99 0.33 -5.65
C GLY A 351 -7.51 0.95 -4.33
N MET A 352 -6.35 0.51 -3.83
CA MET A 352 -5.81 1.01 -2.54
C MET A 352 -5.21 2.42 -2.63
N ASN A 353 -5.17 3.04 -3.81
CA ASN A 353 -4.77 4.43 -4.04
C ASN A 353 -3.44 4.84 -3.38
N GLY A 354 -2.42 3.95 -3.43
CA GLY A 354 -1.12 4.17 -2.81
C GLY A 354 -1.04 3.88 -1.30
N MET A 355 -2.17 3.72 -0.61
CA MET A 355 -2.24 3.58 0.86
C MET A 355 -2.48 2.14 1.36
N GLY A 356 -2.06 1.15 0.56
CA GLY A 356 -2.34 -0.27 0.81
C GLY A 356 -1.77 -0.84 2.11
N VAL A 357 -0.67 -0.31 2.63
CA VAL A 357 -0.11 -0.73 3.94
C VAL A 357 -1.14 -0.49 5.04
N ALA A 358 -1.64 0.74 5.14
CA ALA A 358 -2.57 1.14 6.19
C ALA A 358 -4.00 0.63 5.94
N LEU A 359 -4.45 0.54 4.68
CA LEU A 359 -5.83 0.19 4.36
C LEU A 359 -6.12 -1.31 4.39
N ALA A 360 -5.16 -2.15 3.97
CA ALA A 360 -5.42 -3.58 3.74
C ALA A 360 -6.02 -4.32 4.95
N PRO A 361 -5.62 -4.05 6.21
CA PRO A 361 -6.21 -4.73 7.36
C PRO A 361 -7.71 -4.46 7.54
N ILE A 362 -8.18 -3.24 7.29
CA ILE A 362 -9.59 -2.86 7.45
C ILE A 362 -10.41 -3.27 6.22
N ILE A 363 -9.84 -3.17 5.03
CA ILE A 363 -10.46 -3.71 3.81
C ILE A 363 -10.70 -5.21 3.94
N ALA A 364 -9.81 -5.94 4.61
CA ALA A 364 -9.99 -7.36 4.88
C ALA A 364 -11.20 -7.64 5.79
N ASP A 365 -11.46 -6.78 6.78
CA ASP A 365 -12.65 -6.90 7.64
C ASP A 365 -13.94 -6.66 6.84
N GLU A 366 -13.92 -5.68 5.93
CA GLU A 366 -15.03 -5.42 5.01
C GLU A 366 -15.28 -6.61 4.06
N VAL A 367 -14.21 -7.21 3.53
CA VAL A 367 -14.29 -8.44 2.71
C VAL A 367 -14.91 -9.59 3.51
N ALA A 368 -14.43 -9.82 4.74
CA ALA A 368 -14.94 -10.90 5.57
C ALA A 368 -16.40 -10.68 5.97
N ALA A 369 -16.83 -9.43 6.18
CA ALA A 369 -18.22 -9.09 6.41
C ALA A 369 -19.10 -9.30 5.16
N LEU A 370 -18.56 -9.05 3.96
CA LEU A 370 -19.29 -9.20 2.69
C LEU A 370 -19.42 -10.65 2.23
N MET A 371 -18.41 -11.48 2.50
CA MET A 371 -18.32 -12.86 2.03
C MET A 371 -18.83 -13.90 3.06
N LYS A 372 -19.78 -13.52 3.90
CA LYS A 372 -20.40 -14.39 4.91
C LYS A 372 -21.14 -15.59 4.32
#